data_e0c66269d641d985aa70b5aa6a928395
#
_entry.id   e0c66269d641d985aa70b5aa6a928395
#
_cell.length_a   1.000
_cell.length_b   1.000
_cell.length_c   1.000
_cell.angle_alpha   90.00
_cell.angle_beta   90.00
_cell.angle_gamma   90.00
#
_symmetry.space_group_name_H-M   'P 1'
#
loop_
_entity.id
_entity.type
_entity.pdbx_description
1 polymer ?
#
loop_
_entity_poly.entity_id
_entity_poly.type
_entity_poly.pdbx_seq_one_letter_code
_entity_poly.pdbx_strand_id
1 'polypeptide(L)'
;MRRIKPKICLACSAGGHLRELQLAIGDIPERWNCYWLTLKTTSTKAFLKDKEHVFLTNFQPAKKWTLIINCIQAIFWVLVKRPDVIITTGAGVTVPTVFFAKKLLGTKVIFINSAADVNHASKTPVWIEKYADLFLVQWEEMKEIFPNAIHIGVL
;
A
#
# COMPACT_ATOMS: atom_id res chain seq x y z
N MET A 1 -0.33 -14.96 21.83
CA MET A 1 -1.08 -15.95 21.03
C MET A 1 -0.94 -15.61 19.55
N ARG A 2 -0.29 -16.46 18.76
CA ARG A 2 -0.10 -16.21 17.30
C ARG A 2 -1.46 -16.38 16.63
N ARG A 3 -1.93 -15.37 15.85
CA ARG A 3 -3.19 -15.48 15.12
C ARG A 3 -3.09 -16.66 14.13
N ILE A 4 -4.18 -17.41 14.00
CA ILE A 4 -4.24 -18.58 13.10
C ILE A 4 -4.07 -18.14 11.62
N LYS A 5 -4.52 -16.92 11.28
CA LYS A 5 -4.33 -16.31 9.96
C LYS A 5 -3.71 -14.92 10.11
N PRO A 6 -2.73 -14.55 9.27
CA PRO A 6 -2.17 -13.21 9.27
C PRO A 6 -3.23 -12.17 8.92
N LYS A 7 -3.12 -10.98 9.50
CA LYS A 7 -3.93 -9.82 9.15
C LYS A 7 -3.25 -9.02 8.07
N ILE A 8 -3.91 -8.87 6.93
CA ILE A 8 -3.35 -8.24 5.73
C ILE A 8 -3.98 -6.86 5.53
N CYS A 9 -3.14 -5.84 5.41
CA CYS A 9 -3.54 -4.50 5.00
C CYS A 9 -3.37 -4.36 3.48
N LEU A 10 -4.45 -4.04 2.78
CA LEU A 10 -4.47 -3.75 1.35
C LEU A 10 -4.47 -2.23 1.18
N ALA A 11 -3.30 -1.64 0.91
CA ALA A 11 -3.09 -0.20 0.95
C ALA A 11 -2.87 0.40 -0.44
N CYS A 12 -3.70 1.37 -0.82
CA CYS A 12 -3.59 2.08 -2.10
C CYS A 12 -4.27 3.45 -2.05
N SER A 13 -4.10 4.26 -3.09
CA SER A 13 -4.99 5.38 -3.35
C SER A 13 -6.22 4.94 -4.16
N ALA A 14 -7.09 5.89 -4.50
CA ALA A 14 -8.18 5.66 -5.44
C ALA A 14 -7.68 5.56 -6.90
N GLY A 15 -8.55 5.14 -7.81
CA GLY A 15 -8.26 5.10 -9.25
C GLY A 15 -7.39 3.94 -9.67
N GLY A 16 -6.35 4.19 -10.50
CA GLY A 16 -5.48 3.18 -11.08
C GLY A 16 -4.83 2.27 -10.04
N HIS A 17 -4.26 2.82 -8.98
CA HIS A 17 -3.65 2.05 -7.89
C HIS A 17 -4.62 1.07 -7.22
N LEU A 18 -5.90 1.46 -7.04
CA LEU A 18 -6.91 0.56 -6.52
C LEU A 18 -7.17 -0.59 -7.50
N ARG A 19 -7.26 -0.28 -8.80
CA ARG A 19 -7.49 -1.30 -9.83
C ARG A 19 -6.31 -2.26 -9.95
N GLU A 20 -5.09 -1.74 -9.97
CA GLU A 20 -3.88 -2.58 -9.97
C GLU A 20 -3.81 -3.48 -8.76
N LEU A 21 -4.11 -2.94 -7.56
CA LEU A 21 -4.11 -3.75 -6.35
C LEU A 21 -5.14 -4.88 -6.42
N GLN A 22 -6.35 -4.59 -6.93
CA GLN A 22 -7.39 -5.62 -7.13
C GLN A 22 -6.93 -6.74 -8.07
N LEU A 23 -6.26 -6.41 -9.18
CA LEU A 23 -5.74 -7.39 -10.13
C LEU A 23 -4.62 -8.23 -9.50
N ALA A 24 -3.71 -7.58 -8.76
CA ALA A 24 -2.57 -8.25 -8.13
C ALA A 24 -2.96 -9.24 -7.04
N ILE A 25 -3.97 -8.91 -6.22
CA ILE A 25 -4.33 -9.73 -5.06
C ILE A 25 -5.32 -10.85 -5.36
N GLY A 26 -6.05 -10.79 -6.49
CA GLY A 26 -7.02 -11.81 -6.88
C GLY A 26 -7.99 -12.15 -5.73
N ASP A 27 -8.03 -13.40 -5.32
CA ASP A 27 -8.92 -13.97 -4.28
C ASP A 27 -8.35 -13.90 -2.85
N ILE A 28 -7.24 -13.18 -2.62
CA ILE A 28 -6.66 -13.02 -1.27
C ILE A 28 -7.69 -12.49 -0.26
N PRO A 29 -8.53 -11.47 -0.58
CA PRO A 29 -9.49 -10.95 0.39
C PRO A 29 -10.55 -11.96 0.86
N GLU A 30 -10.89 -12.96 0.05
CA GLU A 30 -11.86 -14.01 0.38
C GLU A 30 -11.24 -15.10 1.26
N ARG A 31 -9.92 -15.30 1.15
CA ARG A 31 -9.20 -16.39 1.83
C ARG A 31 -8.56 -15.97 3.14
N TRP A 32 -8.23 -14.68 3.28
CA TRP A 32 -7.44 -14.15 4.38
C TRP A 32 -8.16 -13.04 5.14
N ASN A 33 -7.71 -12.75 6.34
CA ASN A 33 -8.22 -11.64 7.15
C ASN A 33 -7.65 -10.31 6.62
N CYS A 34 -8.37 -9.69 5.68
CA CYS A 34 -7.94 -8.47 5.00
C CYS A 34 -8.75 -7.26 5.43
N TYR A 35 -8.10 -6.09 5.42
CA TYR A 35 -8.77 -4.80 5.46
C TYR A 35 -8.12 -3.83 4.46
N TRP A 36 -8.92 -2.91 3.93
CA TRP A 36 -8.48 -1.91 2.97
C TRP A 36 -8.08 -0.62 3.66
N LEU A 37 -7.02 0.02 3.17
CA LEU A 37 -6.55 1.32 3.63
C LEU A 37 -6.36 2.22 2.43
N THR A 38 -7.20 3.27 2.30
CA THR A 38 -7.26 4.10 1.10
C THR A 38 -7.81 5.50 1.35
N LEU A 39 -7.92 6.30 0.29
CA LEU A 39 -8.55 7.61 0.31
C LEU A 39 -10.07 7.50 0.25
N LYS A 40 -10.75 8.44 0.89
CA LYS A 40 -12.22 8.56 0.85
C LYS A 40 -12.65 9.29 -0.42
N THR A 41 -13.11 8.54 -1.41
CA THR A 41 -13.71 9.05 -2.66
C THR A 41 -15.07 8.39 -2.90
N THR A 42 -15.84 8.87 -3.88
CA THR A 42 -17.12 8.22 -4.25
C THR A 42 -16.90 6.78 -4.70
N SER A 43 -15.87 6.54 -5.52
CA SER A 43 -15.55 5.20 -6.03
C SER A 43 -15.07 4.25 -4.93
N THR A 44 -14.19 4.71 -4.02
CA THR A 44 -13.71 3.85 -2.93
C THR A 44 -14.80 3.55 -1.91
N LYS A 45 -15.69 4.50 -1.62
CA LYS A 45 -16.86 4.26 -0.76
C LYS A 45 -17.80 3.19 -1.34
N ALA A 46 -18.09 3.28 -2.66
CA ALA A 46 -18.94 2.31 -3.32
C ALA A 46 -18.31 0.91 -3.31
N PHE A 47 -17.03 0.79 -3.65
CA PHE A 47 -16.29 -0.47 -3.68
C PHE A 47 -16.15 -1.14 -2.30
N LEU A 48 -15.98 -0.32 -1.25
CA LEU A 48 -15.68 -0.81 0.11
C LEU A 48 -16.91 -0.92 1.02
N LYS A 49 -18.12 -0.72 0.49
CA LYS A 49 -19.35 -0.66 1.29
C LYS A 49 -19.48 -1.83 2.28
N ASP A 50 -19.17 -3.04 1.83
CA ASP A 50 -19.32 -4.27 2.61
C ASP A 50 -17.97 -4.90 3.00
N LYS A 51 -16.87 -4.12 2.96
CA LYS A 51 -15.52 -4.58 3.26
C LYS A 51 -14.94 -3.84 4.47
N GLU A 52 -14.15 -4.54 5.28
CA GLU A 52 -13.40 -3.88 6.35
C GLU A 52 -12.43 -2.87 5.76
N HIS A 53 -12.54 -1.60 6.16
CA HIS A 53 -11.71 -0.54 5.57
C HIS A 53 -11.39 0.60 6.55
N VAL A 54 -10.37 1.36 6.16
CA VAL A 54 -9.93 2.59 6.81
C VAL A 54 -9.73 3.66 5.73
N PHE A 55 -10.28 4.85 5.95
CA PHE A 55 -10.00 6.00 5.10
C PHE A 55 -8.95 6.91 5.76
N LEU A 56 -7.95 7.29 4.97
CA LEU A 56 -6.93 8.25 5.33
C LEU A 56 -7.17 9.60 4.66
N THR A 57 -6.67 10.65 5.30
CA THR A 57 -6.61 11.99 4.69
C THR A 57 -5.55 12.02 3.59
N ASN A 58 -5.89 12.57 2.43
CA ASN A 58 -4.95 12.72 1.34
C ASN A 58 -3.82 13.70 1.70
N PHE A 59 -2.59 13.30 1.44
CA PHE A 59 -1.45 14.21 1.51
C PHE A 59 -1.46 15.16 0.32
N GLN A 60 -1.48 16.45 0.60
CA GLN A 60 -1.39 17.52 -0.40
C GLN A 60 -0.07 18.28 -0.20
N PRO A 61 0.88 18.24 -1.16
CA PRO A 61 2.19 18.92 -1.01
C PRO A 61 2.08 20.42 -0.67
N ALA A 62 1.06 21.10 -1.22
CA ALA A 62 0.79 22.51 -0.94
C ALA A 62 0.30 22.76 0.50
N LYS A 63 -0.19 21.74 1.20
CA LYS A 63 -0.73 21.84 2.56
C LYS A 63 0.00 20.86 3.48
N LYS A 64 1.21 21.23 3.92
CA LYS A 64 2.10 20.36 4.73
C LYS A 64 1.42 19.77 5.98
N TRP A 65 0.46 20.50 6.58
CA TRP A 65 -0.31 19.99 7.73
C TRP A 65 -1.11 18.71 7.42
N THR A 66 -1.50 18.48 6.15
CA THR A 66 -2.19 17.24 5.74
C THR A 66 -1.29 16.01 5.88
N LEU A 67 0.02 16.17 5.76
CA LEU A 67 0.99 15.11 6.04
C LEU A 67 0.99 14.75 7.53
N ILE A 68 0.94 15.76 8.41
CA ILE A 68 0.92 15.54 9.87
C ILE A 68 -0.34 14.75 10.24
N ILE A 69 -1.50 15.13 9.73
CA ILE A 69 -2.76 14.39 9.97
C ILE A 69 -2.64 12.95 9.42
N ASN A 70 -2.12 12.78 8.21
CA ASN A 70 -1.93 11.45 7.63
C ASN A 70 -0.99 10.59 8.50
N CYS A 71 0.11 11.15 9.00
CA CYS A 71 1.03 10.45 9.91
C CYS A 71 0.34 10.03 11.22
N ILE A 72 -0.44 10.93 11.85
CA ILE A 72 -1.18 10.61 13.08
C ILE A 72 -2.18 9.49 12.83
N GLN A 73 -2.95 9.57 11.73
CA GLN A 73 -3.90 8.53 11.33
C GLN A 73 -3.17 7.21 11.04
N ALA A 74 -2.03 7.24 10.35
CA ALA A 74 -1.24 6.06 10.05
C ALA A 74 -0.76 5.36 11.32
N ILE A 75 -0.17 6.10 12.28
CA ILE A 75 0.26 5.55 13.58
C ILE A 75 -0.93 4.92 14.31
N PHE A 76 -2.05 5.67 14.43
CA PHE A 76 -3.24 5.20 15.12
C PHE A 76 -3.75 3.88 14.54
N TRP A 77 -3.95 3.82 13.22
CA TRP A 77 -4.49 2.63 12.56
C TRP A 77 -3.50 1.45 12.53
N VAL A 78 -2.19 1.72 12.43
CA VAL A 78 -1.16 0.68 12.56
C VAL A 78 -1.22 0.02 13.93
N LEU A 79 -1.34 0.80 15.01
CA LEU A 79 -1.41 0.28 16.37
C LEU A 79 -2.74 -0.43 16.66
N VAL A 80 -3.86 0.08 16.13
CA VAL A 80 -5.20 -0.51 16.33
C VAL A 80 -5.37 -1.79 15.48
N LYS A 81 -5.05 -1.73 14.19
CA LYS A 81 -5.25 -2.86 13.27
C LYS A 81 -4.14 -3.90 13.37
N ARG A 82 -2.92 -3.51 13.67
CA ARG A 82 -1.73 -4.37 13.82
C ARG A 82 -1.57 -5.35 12.66
N PRO A 83 -1.35 -4.86 11.43
CA PRO A 83 -1.18 -5.73 10.28
C PRO A 83 0.10 -6.56 10.40
N ASP A 84 0.00 -7.84 10.04
CA ASP A 84 1.17 -8.73 9.90
C ASP A 84 1.84 -8.52 8.54
N VAL A 85 1.04 -8.20 7.52
CA VAL A 85 1.49 -7.94 6.14
C VAL A 85 0.79 -6.70 5.59
N ILE A 86 1.52 -5.88 4.83
CA ILE A 86 0.96 -4.82 3.98
C ILE A 86 1.25 -5.20 2.52
N ILE A 87 0.21 -5.20 1.68
CA ILE A 87 0.34 -5.26 0.22
C ILE A 87 -0.10 -3.90 -0.32
N THR A 88 0.75 -3.25 -1.09
CA THR A 88 0.48 -1.89 -1.57
C THR A 88 0.96 -1.68 -3.00
N THR A 89 0.16 -0.97 -3.79
CA THR A 89 0.57 -0.42 -5.09
C THR A 89 1.11 1.00 -4.98
N GLY A 90 1.31 1.49 -3.75
CA GLY A 90 1.88 2.80 -3.48
C GLY A 90 0.84 3.90 -3.36
N ALA A 91 1.23 5.06 -3.84
CA ALA A 91 0.70 6.39 -3.60
C ALA A 91 1.20 7.02 -2.28
N GLY A 92 1.44 8.34 -2.33
CA GLY A 92 2.02 9.08 -1.20
C GLY A 92 1.26 8.94 0.12
N VAL A 93 -0.06 8.72 0.05
CA VAL A 93 -0.93 8.54 1.23
C VAL A 93 -0.59 7.26 2.03
N THR A 94 -0.03 6.24 1.40
CA THR A 94 0.29 4.95 2.05
C THR A 94 1.67 4.93 2.69
N VAL A 95 2.57 5.84 2.28
CA VAL A 95 3.97 5.87 2.73
C VAL A 95 4.11 5.95 4.26
N PRO A 96 3.39 6.85 4.99
CA PRO A 96 3.46 6.87 6.45
C PRO A 96 3.01 5.56 7.08
N THR A 97 1.95 4.92 6.55
CA THR A 97 1.47 3.63 7.06
C THR A 97 2.52 2.53 6.91
N VAL A 98 3.14 2.42 5.73
CA VAL A 98 4.24 1.47 5.50
C VAL A 98 5.40 1.72 6.45
N PHE A 99 5.83 2.99 6.58
CA PHE A 99 6.92 3.38 7.46
C PHE A 99 6.64 2.98 8.92
N PHE A 100 5.51 3.40 9.49
CA PHE A 100 5.21 3.15 10.89
C PHE A 100 4.93 1.67 11.17
N ALA A 101 4.24 0.96 10.28
CA ALA A 101 4.00 -0.47 10.43
C ALA A 101 5.32 -1.27 10.43
N LYS A 102 6.23 -0.93 9.53
CA LYS A 102 7.56 -1.55 9.48
C LYS A 102 8.39 -1.26 10.73
N LYS A 103 8.42 0.01 11.17
CA LYS A 103 9.25 0.46 12.30
C LYS A 103 8.71 0.04 13.66
N LEU A 104 7.40 0.09 13.86
CA LEU A 104 6.79 -0.17 15.17
C LEU A 104 6.43 -1.64 15.39
N LEU A 105 6.06 -2.37 14.33
CA LEU A 105 5.53 -3.73 14.42
C LEU A 105 6.36 -4.77 13.69
N GLY A 106 7.35 -4.37 12.88
CA GLY A 106 8.10 -5.30 12.03
C GLY A 106 7.26 -5.91 10.90
N THR A 107 6.14 -5.26 10.54
CA THR A 107 5.20 -5.69 9.50
C THR A 107 5.93 -6.02 8.20
N LYS A 108 5.57 -7.13 7.55
CA LYS A 108 6.07 -7.47 6.22
C LYS A 108 5.43 -6.60 5.16
N VAL A 109 6.23 -6.09 4.22
CA VAL A 109 5.77 -5.16 3.19
C VAL A 109 6.01 -5.75 1.81
N ILE A 110 4.93 -5.93 1.05
CA ILE A 110 4.93 -6.29 -0.37
C ILE A 110 4.54 -5.05 -1.15
N PHE A 111 5.46 -4.54 -1.93
CA PHE A 111 5.22 -3.39 -2.80
C PHE A 111 5.12 -3.85 -4.26
N ILE A 112 4.10 -3.36 -4.95
CA ILE A 112 3.87 -3.62 -6.38
C ILE A 112 3.95 -2.27 -7.09
N ASN A 113 4.98 -2.08 -7.90
CA ASN A 113 5.14 -0.83 -8.64
C ASN A 113 4.04 -0.68 -9.70
N SER A 114 3.61 0.55 -9.94
CA SER A 114 2.54 0.83 -10.91
C SER A 114 2.99 0.55 -12.35
N ALA A 115 2.06 0.06 -13.17
CA ALA A 115 2.26 -0.06 -14.61
C ALA A 115 2.52 1.29 -15.31
N ALA A 116 2.17 2.41 -14.66
CA ALA A 116 2.47 3.75 -15.18
C ALA A 116 3.97 4.10 -15.11
N ASP A 117 4.73 3.44 -14.23
CA ASP A 117 6.18 3.62 -14.09
C ASP A 117 6.92 2.65 -15.04
N VAL A 118 7.10 3.03 -16.30
CA VAL A 118 7.70 2.15 -17.34
C VAL A 118 9.23 2.18 -17.26
N ASN A 119 9.83 3.36 -17.38
CA ASN A 119 11.28 3.59 -17.46
C ASN A 119 11.78 4.69 -16.52
N HIS A 120 10.92 5.19 -15.67
CA HIS A 120 11.26 6.17 -14.64
C HIS A 120 10.45 5.89 -13.38
N ALA A 121 11.06 6.07 -12.22
CA ALA A 121 10.37 5.87 -10.95
C ALA A 121 9.69 7.15 -10.47
N SER A 122 8.43 7.04 -10.10
CA SER A 122 7.76 8.06 -9.30
C SER A 122 8.39 8.14 -7.89
N LYS A 123 8.02 9.13 -7.09
CA LYS A 123 8.63 9.32 -5.75
C LYS A 123 8.29 8.21 -4.76
N THR A 124 7.11 7.64 -4.85
CA THR A 124 6.62 6.67 -3.87
C THR A 124 7.42 5.37 -3.84
N PRO A 125 7.69 4.68 -4.98
CA PRO A 125 8.53 3.48 -4.98
C PRO A 125 9.92 3.74 -4.40
N VAL A 126 10.56 4.87 -4.72
CA VAL A 126 11.87 5.25 -4.18
C VAL A 126 11.85 5.37 -2.64
N TRP A 127 10.76 5.88 -2.07
CA TRP A 127 10.62 5.98 -0.61
C TRP A 127 10.30 4.65 0.06
N ILE A 128 9.55 3.77 -0.61
CA ILE A 128 9.10 2.50 -0.04
C ILE A 128 10.15 1.38 -0.21
N GLU A 129 11.01 1.44 -1.23
CA GLU A 129 11.99 0.39 -1.56
C GLU A 129 12.73 -0.13 -0.31
N LYS A 130 13.29 0.77 0.49
CA LYS A 130 14.05 0.42 1.69
C LYS A 130 13.24 -0.22 2.82
N TYR A 131 11.91 -0.21 2.74
CA TYR A 131 11.00 -0.82 3.70
C TYR A 131 10.34 -2.08 3.18
N ALA A 132 10.39 -2.31 1.86
CA ALA A 132 9.78 -3.47 1.23
C ALA A 132 10.59 -4.75 1.52
N ASP A 133 9.90 -5.80 1.95
CA ASP A 133 10.47 -7.15 2.03
C ASP A 133 10.39 -7.84 0.67
N LEU A 134 9.40 -7.46 -0.14
CA LEU A 134 9.24 -7.90 -1.52
C LEU A 134 8.87 -6.70 -2.38
N PHE A 135 9.67 -6.44 -3.40
CA PHE A 135 9.47 -5.34 -4.34
C PHE A 135 9.23 -5.91 -5.75
N LEU A 136 8.02 -5.69 -6.26
CA LEU A 136 7.58 -6.23 -7.54
C LEU A 136 7.45 -5.10 -8.56
N VAL A 137 7.95 -5.34 -9.78
CA VAL A 137 7.86 -4.39 -10.90
C VAL A 137 7.14 -5.03 -12.08
N GLN A 138 6.37 -4.24 -12.80
CA GLN A 138 5.59 -4.69 -13.94
C GLN A 138 6.36 -4.58 -15.26
N TRP A 139 7.42 -3.79 -15.29
CA TRP A 139 8.29 -3.57 -16.45
C TRP A 139 9.72 -4.00 -16.13
N GLU A 140 10.36 -4.69 -17.06
CA GLU A 140 11.75 -5.16 -16.91
C GLU A 140 12.71 -3.98 -16.72
N GLU A 141 12.46 -2.87 -17.43
CA GLU A 141 13.26 -1.64 -17.40
C GLU A 141 13.36 -1.05 -15.98
N MET A 142 12.36 -1.28 -15.16
CA MET A 142 12.39 -0.81 -13.77
C MET A 142 13.45 -1.50 -12.91
N LYS A 143 14.02 -2.63 -13.34
CA LYS A 143 15.14 -3.29 -12.66
C LYS A 143 16.46 -2.52 -12.81
N GLU A 144 16.57 -1.64 -13.81
CA GLU A 144 17.72 -0.73 -13.91
C GLU A 144 17.73 0.29 -12.74
N ILE A 145 16.54 0.68 -12.25
CA ILE A 145 16.37 1.60 -11.14
C ILE A 145 16.33 0.85 -9.80
N PHE A 146 15.67 -0.31 -9.77
CA PHE A 146 15.50 -1.17 -8.60
C PHE A 146 16.09 -2.57 -8.86
N PRO A 147 17.41 -2.76 -8.74
CA PRO A 147 18.09 -4.00 -9.15
C PRO A 147 17.62 -5.26 -8.40
N ASN A 148 17.12 -5.07 -7.16
CA ASN A 148 16.63 -6.17 -6.33
C ASN A 148 15.13 -6.47 -6.54
N ALA A 149 14.46 -5.73 -7.43
CA ALA A 149 13.05 -5.95 -7.72
C ALA A 149 12.83 -7.23 -8.54
N ILE A 150 11.68 -7.84 -8.35
CA ILE A 150 11.25 -9.01 -9.13
C ILE A 150 10.27 -8.53 -10.21
N HIS A 151 10.60 -8.81 -11.46
CA HIS A 151 9.71 -8.55 -12.59
C HIS A 151 8.59 -9.61 -12.62
N ILE A 152 7.35 -9.16 -12.71
CA ILE A 152 6.15 -10.03 -12.68
C ILE A 152 5.31 -9.94 -13.96
N GLY A 153 5.68 -9.05 -14.91
CA GLY A 153 4.83 -8.69 -16.04
C GLY A 153 3.73 -7.70 -15.68
N VAL A 154 3.01 -7.22 -16.69
CA VAL A 154 1.92 -6.24 -16.52
C VAL A 154 0.65 -6.94 -16.06
N LEU A 155 -0.03 -6.35 -15.06
CA LEU A 155 -1.28 -6.83 -14.45
C LEU A 155 -2.51 -6.52 -15.29
#